data_7484e34255602369eff18b474bff241c
#
_entry.id   7484e34255602369eff18b474bff241c
#
_cell.length_a   1.000
_cell.length_b   1.000
_cell.length_c   1.000
_cell.angle_alpha   90.00
_cell.angle_beta   90.00
_cell.angle_gamma   90.00
#
_symmetry.space_group_name_H-M   'P 1'
#
loop_
_entity.id
_entity.type
_entity.pdbx_description
1 polymer ?
#
loop_
_entity_poly.entity_id
_entity_poly.type
_entity_poly.pdbx_seq_one_letter_code
_entity_poly.pdbx_strand_id
1 'polypeptide(L)'
;IDSDIDLDFKDDLLDNLAGAFSAHYEAKKDKLTLFGDYMYSDLDPKTELPNGAEIDVDFKNKMWELGAAWDLTGSTATTTWQVLGGIRSNKQEFRLQVGSPVLVSVNETWYDGFIGGRVSAPFSENWKFIGRADVGAGDSDSVWNVLAAIDWRYTKWGSLLLGYRWMDYDYDNGKSGSDRYAYDASQSGMFGAVGFYW
;
A
#
# COMPACT_ATOMS: atom_id res chain seq x y z
N ILE A 1 -20.64 -16.34 -7.96
CA ILE A 1 -19.93 -17.41 -7.27
C ILE A 1 -19.23 -16.73 -6.11
N ASP A 2 -19.84 -16.75 -4.91
CA ASP A 2 -19.17 -16.42 -3.67
C ASP A 2 -18.19 -17.58 -3.41
N SER A 3 -16.93 -17.36 -3.66
CA SER A 3 -15.87 -18.22 -3.18
C SER A 3 -15.09 -17.42 -2.15
N ASP A 4 -15.33 -17.69 -0.86
CA ASP A 4 -14.41 -17.36 0.21
C ASP A 4 -13.11 -18.14 -0.07
N ILE A 5 -12.18 -17.47 -0.74
CA ILE A 5 -10.82 -17.96 -0.87
C ILE A 5 -10.08 -17.38 0.34
N ASP A 6 -10.07 -18.11 1.43
CA ASP A 6 -9.22 -17.83 2.59
C ASP A 6 -7.79 -18.30 2.24
N LEU A 7 -7.05 -17.41 1.58
CA LEU A 7 -5.63 -17.60 1.35
C LEU A 7 -4.89 -17.15 2.61
N ASP A 8 -4.30 -18.09 3.33
CA ASP A 8 -3.42 -17.81 4.45
C ASP A 8 -2.11 -17.17 3.92
N PHE A 9 -2.17 -15.86 3.75
CA PHE A 9 -1.13 -15.05 3.08
C PHE A 9 0.22 -15.04 3.80
N LYS A 10 0.33 -15.58 5.01
CA LYS A 10 1.55 -15.41 5.82
C LYS A 10 2.69 -16.34 5.42
N ASP A 11 2.40 -17.57 5.06
CA ASP A 11 3.45 -18.56 4.80
C ASP A 11 3.79 -18.66 3.30
N ASP A 12 2.86 -18.31 2.40
CA ASP A 12 3.07 -18.41 0.96
C ASP A 12 3.51 -17.10 0.29
N LEU A 13 3.35 -15.95 0.94
CA LEU A 13 3.55 -14.64 0.30
C LEU A 13 5.01 -14.35 -0.05
N LEU A 14 5.95 -14.73 0.83
CA LEU A 14 7.37 -14.47 0.60
C LEU A 14 7.97 -15.40 -0.45
N ASP A 15 7.49 -16.63 -0.52
CA ASP A 15 7.97 -17.63 -1.49
C ASP A 15 7.42 -17.38 -2.91
N ASN A 16 6.29 -16.67 -3.02
CA ASN A 16 5.62 -16.35 -4.29
C ASN A 16 5.76 -14.88 -4.71
N LEU A 17 6.56 -14.09 -3.99
CA LEU A 17 6.82 -12.69 -4.33
C LEU A 17 7.80 -12.61 -5.51
N ALA A 18 7.29 -12.39 -6.73
CA ALA A 18 8.10 -12.17 -7.91
C ALA A 18 8.83 -10.81 -7.88
N GLY A 19 8.23 -9.82 -7.22
CA GLY A 19 8.87 -8.52 -7.03
C GLY A 19 8.02 -7.54 -6.20
N ALA A 20 8.69 -6.70 -5.43
CA ALA A 20 8.07 -5.56 -4.76
C ALA A 20 9.01 -4.35 -4.81
N PHE A 21 8.42 -3.18 -5.03
CA PHE A 21 9.13 -1.91 -5.04
C PHE A 21 8.23 -0.82 -4.47
N SER A 22 8.81 0.05 -3.64
CA SER A 22 8.13 1.26 -3.19
C SER A 22 9.08 2.45 -3.24
N ALA A 23 8.53 3.63 -3.52
CA ALA A 23 9.23 4.89 -3.50
C ALA A 23 8.37 5.92 -2.78
N HIS A 24 8.99 6.73 -1.93
CA HIS A 24 8.38 7.84 -1.22
C HIS A 24 9.22 9.10 -1.44
N TYR A 25 8.54 10.19 -1.77
CA TYR A 25 9.14 11.49 -1.95
C TYR A 25 8.40 12.55 -1.14
N GLU A 26 9.14 13.42 -0.46
CA GLU A 26 8.59 14.58 0.25
C GLU A 26 9.36 15.85 -0.08
N ALA A 27 8.61 16.94 -0.26
CA ALA A 27 9.14 18.31 -0.32
C ALA A 27 8.46 19.14 0.75
N LYS A 28 9.25 19.66 1.71
CA LYS A 28 8.74 20.47 2.83
C LYS A 28 9.17 21.93 2.70
N LYS A 29 8.21 22.83 2.86
CA LYS A 29 8.44 24.26 3.03
C LYS A 29 7.57 24.77 4.17
N ASP A 30 8.21 25.32 5.19
CA ASP A 30 7.55 25.81 6.41
C ASP A 30 6.67 24.74 7.06
N LYS A 31 5.36 24.97 7.08
CA LYS A 31 4.36 24.02 7.61
C LYS A 31 3.77 23.07 6.57
N LEU A 32 4.02 23.34 5.28
CA LEU A 32 3.49 22.55 4.19
C LEU A 32 4.49 21.48 3.77
N THR A 33 4.03 20.24 3.67
CA THR A 33 4.75 19.12 3.04
C THR A 33 3.92 18.62 1.86
N LEU A 34 4.49 18.54 0.69
CA LEU A 34 3.95 17.81 -0.45
C LEU A 34 4.58 16.44 -0.48
N PHE A 35 3.81 15.40 -0.74
CA PHE A 35 4.34 14.05 -0.81
C PHE A 35 3.77 13.25 -1.98
N GLY A 36 4.54 12.28 -2.42
CA GLY A 36 4.13 11.28 -3.39
C GLY A 36 4.66 9.91 -3.00
N ASP A 37 3.79 8.90 -3.12
CA ASP A 37 4.09 7.51 -2.89
C ASP A 37 3.85 6.69 -4.16
N TYR A 38 4.69 5.70 -4.39
CA TYR A 38 4.47 4.67 -5.39
C TYR A 38 4.76 3.30 -4.78
N MET A 39 3.85 2.36 -4.99
CA MET A 39 4.03 0.95 -4.59
C MET A 39 3.71 0.04 -5.78
N TYR A 40 4.55 -0.96 -5.94
CA TYR A 40 4.38 -2.05 -6.88
C TYR A 40 4.57 -3.37 -6.15
N SER A 41 3.68 -4.32 -6.35
CA SER A 41 3.84 -5.71 -5.93
C SER A 41 3.40 -6.64 -7.04
N ASP A 42 4.14 -7.72 -7.20
CA ASP A 42 3.94 -8.77 -8.19
C ASP A 42 4.00 -10.11 -7.45
N LEU A 43 2.88 -10.84 -7.45
CA LEU A 43 2.73 -12.14 -6.83
C LEU A 43 2.42 -13.14 -7.94
N ASP A 44 3.21 -14.21 -8.03
CA ASP A 44 3.11 -15.26 -9.05
C ASP A 44 3.11 -16.66 -8.37
N PRO A 45 2.08 -16.98 -7.54
CA PRO A 45 1.96 -18.29 -6.94
C PRO A 45 1.62 -19.34 -7.99
N LYS A 46 2.40 -20.43 -7.99
CA LYS A 46 2.20 -21.59 -8.84
C LYS A 46 1.89 -22.81 -7.98
N THR A 47 0.84 -23.51 -8.31
CA THR A 47 0.42 -24.73 -7.61
C THR A 47 0.05 -25.81 -8.61
N GLU A 48 0.43 -27.04 -8.34
CA GLU A 48 0.02 -28.20 -9.11
C GLU A 48 -1.19 -28.91 -8.45
N LEU A 49 -2.20 -29.17 -9.25
CA LEU A 49 -3.33 -30.01 -8.84
C LEU A 49 -2.93 -31.51 -8.80
N PRO A 50 -3.63 -32.36 -8.02
CA PRO A 50 -3.36 -33.81 -7.97
C PRO A 50 -3.46 -34.54 -9.32
N ASN A 51 -4.10 -33.94 -10.31
CA ASN A 51 -4.23 -34.44 -11.68
C ASN A 51 -3.09 -33.97 -12.61
N GLY A 52 -2.07 -33.27 -12.08
CA GLY A 52 -0.93 -32.74 -12.83
C GLY A 52 -1.21 -31.46 -13.64
N ALA A 53 -2.36 -30.81 -13.45
CA ALA A 53 -2.62 -29.51 -14.05
C ALA A 53 -1.99 -28.40 -13.17
N GLU A 54 -1.23 -27.50 -13.79
CA GLU A 54 -0.67 -26.31 -13.13
C GLU A 54 -1.74 -25.24 -13.01
N ILE A 55 -1.87 -24.66 -11.81
CA ILE A 55 -2.58 -23.41 -11.56
C ILE A 55 -1.54 -22.30 -11.49
N ASP A 56 -1.67 -21.32 -12.36
CA ASP A 56 -0.84 -20.13 -12.43
C ASP A 56 -1.71 -18.92 -12.11
N VAL A 57 -1.35 -18.18 -11.04
CA VAL A 57 -2.05 -16.99 -10.58
C VAL A 57 -1.06 -15.83 -10.66
N ASP A 58 -1.31 -14.87 -11.54
CA ASP A 58 -0.53 -13.65 -11.66
C ASP A 58 -1.35 -12.49 -11.06
N PHE A 59 -0.88 -11.91 -9.97
CA PHE A 59 -1.51 -10.77 -9.31
C PHE A 59 -0.53 -9.62 -9.19
N LYS A 60 -0.81 -8.54 -9.92
CA LYS A 60 -0.03 -7.30 -9.89
C LYS A 60 -0.85 -6.18 -9.28
N ASN A 61 -0.28 -5.52 -8.30
CA ASN A 61 -0.86 -4.32 -7.71
C ASN A 61 0.09 -3.13 -7.89
N LYS A 62 -0.46 -2.03 -8.39
CA LYS A 62 0.22 -0.74 -8.54
C LYS A 62 -0.60 0.32 -7.82
N MET A 63 0.00 1.00 -6.87
CA MET A 63 -0.63 2.10 -6.16
C MET A 63 0.26 3.33 -6.25
N TRP A 64 -0.35 4.50 -6.47
CA TRP A 64 0.32 5.77 -6.26
C TRP A 64 -0.56 6.73 -5.45
N GLU A 65 0.09 7.56 -4.68
CA GLU A 65 -0.54 8.63 -3.90
C GLU A 65 0.14 9.96 -4.21
N LEU A 66 -0.66 11.02 -4.27
CA LEU A 66 -0.18 12.41 -4.26
C LEU A 66 -0.97 13.17 -3.20
N GLY A 67 -0.27 13.86 -2.32
CA GLY A 67 -0.92 14.55 -1.22
C GLY A 67 -0.13 15.70 -0.65
N ALA A 68 -0.79 16.37 0.28
CA ALA A 68 -0.22 17.44 1.08
C ALA A 68 -0.48 17.18 2.56
N ALA A 69 0.47 17.59 3.40
CA ALA A 69 0.35 17.56 4.84
C ALA A 69 0.66 18.93 5.44
N TRP A 70 -0.12 19.31 6.45
CA TRP A 70 0.04 20.57 7.16
C TRP A 70 0.45 20.33 8.60
N ASP A 71 1.56 20.96 9.01
CA ASP A 71 2.11 20.85 10.36
C ASP A 71 1.27 21.68 11.34
N LEU A 72 0.68 20.99 12.32
CA LEU A 72 -0.14 21.57 13.38
C LEU A 72 0.69 21.98 14.61
N THR A 73 1.95 21.56 14.64
CA THR A 73 2.82 21.80 15.79
C THR A 73 3.48 23.18 15.78
N GLY A 74 3.78 23.66 16.98
CA GLY A 74 4.60 24.85 17.15
C GLY A 74 6.08 24.59 16.88
N SER A 75 6.84 25.64 16.60
CA SER A 75 8.26 25.60 16.25
C SER A 75 9.18 25.03 17.33
N THR A 76 8.71 24.91 18.58
CA THR A 76 9.46 24.39 19.73
C THR A 76 9.14 22.92 20.05
N ALA A 77 8.18 22.31 19.35
CA ALA A 77 7.79 20.93 19.60
C ALA A 77 8.79 19.95 18.96
N THR A 78 9.19 18.94 19.72
CA THR A 78 10.03 17.84 19.22
C THR A 78 9.22 16.85 18.39
N THR A 79 7.96 16.61 18.78
CA THR A 79 7.02 15.75 18.04
C THR A 79 6.21 16.58 17.08
N THR A 80 6.16 16.16 15.83
CA THR A 80 5.39 16.83 14.78
C THR A 80 4.06 16.09 14.55
N TRP A 81 2.95 16.82 14.56
CA TRP A 81 1.62 16.34 14.20
C TRP A 81 1.17 17.04 12.92
N GLN A 82 0.71 16.27 11.96
CA GLN A 82 0.24 16.80 10.68
C GLN A 82 -1.14 16.26 10.35
N VAL A 83 -1.99 17.11 9.81
CA VAL A 83 -3.17 16.70 9.04
C VAL A 83 -2.74 16.52 7.59
N LEU A 84 -3.24 15.52 6.91
CA LEU A 84 -2.87 15.24 5.52
C LEU A 84 -4.11 14.88 4.69
N GLY A 85 -3.97 15.04 3.38
CA GLY A 85 -4.99 14.62 2.43
C GLY A 85 -4.44 14.61 1.01
N GLY A 86 -5.13 13.91 0.13
CA GLY A 86 -4.67 13.73 -1.24
C GLY A 86 -5.55 12.84 -2.07
N ILE A 87 -4.98 12.33 -3.14
CA ILE A 87 -5.59 11.35 -4.04
C ILE A 87 -4.73 10.10 -4.09
N ARG A 88 -5.39 8.94 -4.19
CA ARG A 88 -4.79 7.61 -4.32
C ARG A 88 -5.35 6.96 -5.56
N SER A 89 -4.52 6.32 -6.35
CA SER A 89 -4.93 5.43 -7.43
C SER A 89 -4.46 4.03 -7.15
N ASN A 90 -5.32 3.07 -7.39
CA ASN A 90 -4.99 1.65 -7.37
C ASN A 90 -5.25 1.06 -8.73
N LYS A 91 -4.32 0.24 -9.19
CA LYS A 91 -4.48 -0.57 -10.39
C LYS A 91 -4.15 -2.01 -10.06
N GLN A 92 -5.12 -2.89 -10.27
CA GLN A 92 -4.97 -4.33 -10.07
C GLN A 92 -5.09 -5.07 -11.40
N GLU A 93 -4.15 -5.97 -11.62
CA GLU A 93 -4.15 -6.89 -12.75
C GLU A 93 -4.15 -8.30 -12.15
N PHE A 94 -5.22 -9.05 -12.37
CA PHE A 94 -5.37 -10.42 -11.92
C PHE A 94 -5.53 -11.33 -13.13
N ARG A 95 -4.77 -12.44 -13.15
CA ARG A 95 -4.88 -13.47 -14.17
C ARG A 95 -4.87 -14.84 -13.50
N LEU A 96 -5.83 -15.68 -13.86
CA LEU A 96 -5.90 -17.08 -13.45
C LEU A 96 -5.83 -17.98 -14.69
N GLN A 97 -4.88 -18.88 -14.69
CA GLN A 97 -4.70 -19.89 -15.72
C GLN A 97 -4.66 -21.28 -15.09
N VAL A 98 -5.39 -22.24 -15.69
CA VAL A 98 -5.36 -23.65 -15.30
C VAL A 98 -5.04 -24.48 -16.53
N GLY A 99 -3.82 -25.02 -16.59
CA GLY A 99 -3.31 -25.66 -17.79
C GLY A 99 -3.19 -24.65 -18.94
N SER A 100 -3.83 -24.86 -20.08
CA SER A 100 -3.63 -24.08 -21.31
C SER A 100 -4.82 -23.27 -21.82
N PRO A 101 -5.84 -22.82 -21.11
CA PRO A 101 -6.42 -21.50 -21.37
C PRO A 101 -6.37 -20.58 -20.15
N VAL A 102 -6.26 -19.27 -20.39
CA VAL A 102 -6.55 -18.25 -19.39
C VAL A 102 -8.05 -18.31 -19.07
N LEU A 103 -8.38 -18.58 -17.81
CA LEU A 103 -9.78 -18.71 -17.38
C LEU A 103 -10.37 -17.36 -16.97
N VAL A 104 -9.57 -16.51 -16.30
CA VAL A 104 -10.00 -15.20 -15.81
C VAL A 104 -8.87 -14.21 -16.03
N SER A 105 -9.20 -13.03 -16.52
CA SER A 105 -8.29 -11.90 -16.60
C SER A 105 -9.05 -10.62 -16.24
N VAL A 106 -8.60 -9.92 -15.20
CA VAL A 106 -9.18 -8.68 -14.70
C VAL A 106 -8.12 -7.59 -14.71
N ASN A 107 -8.49 -6.39 -15.12
CA ASN A 107 -7.64 -5.21 -15.09
C ASN A 107 -8.54 -4.03 -14.70
N GLU A 108 -8.46 -3.63 -13.43
CA GLU A 108 -9.27 -2.55 -12.89
C GLU A 108 -8.37 -1.44 -12.34
N THR A 109 -8.85 -0.21 -12.47
CA THR A 109 -8.17 0.98 -11.94
C THR A 109 -9.22 1.87 -11.32
N TRP A 110 -8.96 2.34 -10.09
CA TRP A 110 -9.85 3.24 -9.37
C TRP A 110 -9.09 4.33 -8.64
N TYR A 111 -9.80 5.39 -8.26
CA TYR A 111 -9.26 6.60 -7.64
C TYR A 111 -10.07 6.97 -6.41
N ASP A 112 -9.37 7.26 -5.31
CA ASP A 112 -9.96 7.68 -4.04
C ASP A 112 -9.33 8.98 -3.57
N GLY A 113 -10.17 9.84 -2.99
CA GLY A 113 -9.69 10.93 -2.14
C GLY A 113 -9.45 10.41 -0.73
N PHE A 114 -8.43 10.89 -0.04
CA PHE A 114 -8.18 10.50 1.36
C PHE A 114 -7.87 11.70 2.23
N ILE A 115 -8.16 11.55 3.54
CA ILE A 115 -7.79 12.50 4.60
C ILE A 115 -7.33 11.73 5.84
N GLY A 116 -6.38 12.28 6.59
CA GLY A 116 -5.85 11.61 7.76
C GLY A 116 -4.89 12.44 8.58
N GLY A 117 -4.12 11.75 9.41
CA GLY A 117 -3.11 12.33 10.28
C GLY A 117 -1.80 11.57 10.25
N ARG A 118 -0.72 12.29 10.51
CA ARG A 118 0.62 11.73 10.67
C ARG A 118 1.28 12.31 11.92
N VAL A 119 1.96 11.45 12.66
CA VAL A 119 2.85 11.82 13.77
C VAL A 119 4.27 11.43 13.43
N SER A 120 5.22 12.28 13.79
CA SER A 120 6.65 12.02 13.74
C SER A 120 7.26 12.40 15.08
N ALA A 121 7.69 11.40 15.85
CA ALA A 121 8.15 11.54 17.22
C ALA A 121 9.60 11.03 17.37
N PRO A 122 10.60 11.93 17.41
CA PRO A 122 11.97 11.56 17.78
C PRO A 122 12.00 11.07 19.23
N PHE A 123 12.60 9.91 19.47
CA PHE A 123 12.81 9.37 20.83
C PHE A 123 14.30 9.20 21.17
N SER A 124 15.18 9.46 20.19
CA SER A 124 16.63 9.57 20.35
C SER A 124 17.19 10.50 19.27
N GLU A 125 18.48 10.84 19.34
CA GLU A 125 19.15 11.71 18.36
C GLU A 125 19.02 11.20 16.92
N ASN A 126 19.08 9.87 16.75
CA ASN A 126 19.08 9.23 15.44
C ASN A 126 17.83 8.37 15.17
N TRP A 127 16.87 8.30 16.11
CA TRP A 127 15.72 7.43 15.99
C TRP A 127 14.42 8.21 16.09
N LYS A 128 13.50 7.91 15.21
CA LYS A 128 12.21 8.57 15.11
C LYS A 128 11.12 7.52 14.85
N PHE A 129 10.03 7.63 15.58
CA PHE A 129 8.79 6.92 15.25
C PHE A 129 8.00 7.73 14.24
N ILE A 130 7.39 7.03 13.27
CA ILE A 130 6.45 7.60 12.30
C ILE A 130 5.18 6.78 12.38
N GLY A 131 4.05 7.45 12.61
CA GLY A 131 2.72 6.89 12.53
C GLY A 131 1.87 7.69 11.54
N ARG A 132 1.09 7.00 10.71
CA ARG A 132 0.11 7.60 9.79
C ARG A 132 -1.17 6.80 9.84
N ALA A 133 -2.31 7.50 9.83
CA ALA A 133 -3.62 6.89 9.63
C ALA A 133 -4.45 7.80 8.73
N ASP A 134 -5.11 7.22 7.74
CA ASP A 134 -6.01 7.93 6.84
C ASP A 134 -7.20 7.05 6.43
N VAL A 135 -8.28 7.72 6.05
CA VAL A 135 -9.48 7.12 5.48
C VAL A 135 -9.79 7.82 4.16
N GLY A 136 -10.36 7.08 3.23
CA GLY A 136 -10.67 7.59 1.91
C GLY A 136 -11.91 6.95 1.33
N ALA A 137 -12.41 7.55 0.27
CA ALA A 137 -13.48 7.06 -0.57
C ALA A 137 -13.42 7.77 -1.93
N GLY A 138 -14.12 7.23 -2.92
CA GLY A 138 -14.21 7.79 -4.26
C GLY A 138 -14.84 6.81 -5.20
N ASP A 139 -14.03 6.15 -6.00
CA ASP A 139 -14.49 5.00 -6.78
C ASP A 139 -14.68 3.77 -5.87
N SER A 140 -13.90 3.65 -4.76
CA SER A 140 -14.17 2.67 -3.71
C SER A 140 -15.22 3.16 -2.72
N ASP A 141 -15.99 2.23 -2.14
CA ASP A 141 -16.95 2.54 -1.09
C ASP A 141 -16.24 3.05 0.17
N SER A 142 -15.14 2.40 0.53
CA SER A 142 -14.27 2.87 1.60
C SER A 142 -12.86 2.32 1.47
N VAL A 143 -11.88 3.06 1.97
CA VAL A 143 -10.52 2.61 2.18
C VAL A 143 -9.97 3.21 3.47
N TRP A 144 -9.28 2.41 4.28
CA TRP A 144 -8.49 2.94 5.38
C TRP A 144 -7.05 2.43 5.31
N ASN A 145 -6.14 3.24 5.84
CA ASN A 145 -4.71 2.93 5.86
C ASN A 145 -4.13 3.32 7.22
N VAL A 146 -3.36 2.42 7.81
CA VAL A 146 -2.56 2.67 9.00
C VAL A 146 -1.12 2.23 8.72
N LEU A 147 -0.17 3.06 9.10
CA LEU A 147 1.26 2.78 8.97
C LEU A 147 1.96 3.13 10.26
N ALA A 148 2.85 2.24 10.72
CA ALA A 148 3.75 2.48 11.83
C ALA A 148 5.17 2.10 11.43
N ALA A 149 6.14 2.99 11.64
CA ALA A 149 7.53 2.77 11.26
C ALA A 149 8.52 3.36 12.27
N ILE A 150 9.70 2.79 12.30
CA ILE A 150 10.89 3.34 12.95
C ILE A 150 11.86 3.78 11.87
N ASP A 151 12.31 5.02 11.97
CA ASP A 151 13.31 5.62 11.09
C ASP A 151 14.62 5.81 11.85
N TRP A 152 15.68 5.18 11.36
CA TRP A 152 17.03 5.30 11.89
C TRP A 152 17.91 6.13 10.96
N ARG A 153 18.27 7.32 11.39
CA ARG A 153 19.17 8.22 10.66
C ARG A 153 20.63 7.84 10.95
N TYR A 154 21.26 7.11 10.04
CA TYR A 154 22.66 6.68 10.17
C TYR A 154 23.66 7.73 9.67
N THR A 155 23.22 8.70 8.85
CA THR A 155 24.01 9.86 8.42
C THR A 155 23.13 11.12 8.35
N LYS A 156 23.74 12.29 8.07
CA LYS A 156 22.98 13.54 7.87
C LYS A 156 22.07 13.50 6.64
N TRP A 157 22.43 12.69 5.66
CA TRP A 157 21.74 12.59 4.36
C TRP A 157 21.01 11.25 4.12
N GLY A 158 21.11 10.29 5.06
CA GLY A 158 20.55 8.96 4.86
C GLY A 158 19.91 8.36 6.10
N SER A 159 18.82 7.63 5.92
CA SER A 159 18.14 6.83 6.93
C SER A 159 17.68 5.48 6.41
N LEU A 160 17.39 4.59 7.34
CA LEU A 160 16.72 3.30 7.11
C LEU A 160 15.39 3.31 7.86
N LEU A 161 14.31 2.97 7.16
CA LEU A 161 12.99 2.78 7.74
C LEU A 161 12.67 1.29 7.78
N LEU A 162 12.10 0.85 8.90
CA LEU A 162 11.43 -0.44 9.03
C LEU A 162 10.04 -0.19 9.61
N GLY A 163 9.02 -0.73 8.98
CA GLY A 163 7.65 -0.51 9.39
C GLY A 163 6.71 -1.62 9.01
N TYR A 164 5.46 -1.39 9.40
CA TYR A 164 4.34 -2.22 9.06
C TYR A 164 3.19 -1.34 8.57
N ARG A 165 2.51 -1.78 7.53
CA ARG A 165 1.35 -1.10 6.94
C ARG A 165 0.16 -2.03 6.94
N TRP A 166 -1.00 -1.50 7.31
CA TRP A 166 -2.32 -2.12 7.20
C TRP A 166 -3.14 -1.25 6.27
N MET A 167 -3.78 -1.88 5.31
CA MET A 167 -4.63 -1.21 4.36
C MET A 167 -5.79 -2.11 4.00
N ASP A 168 -6.98 -1.54 4.01
CA ASP A 168 -8.22 -2.26 3.76
C ASP A 168 -9.02 -1.51 2.70
N TYR A 169 -9.59 -2.26 1.76
CA TYR A 169 -10.34 -1.73 0.63
C TYR A 169 -11.67 -2.41 0.53
N ASP A 170 -12.71 -1.63 0.32
CA ASP A 170 -14.04 -2.06 -0.10
C ASP A 170 -14.34 -1.38 -1.43
N TYR A 171 -14.24 -2.14 -2.52
CA TYR A 171 -14.42 -1.65 -3.88
C TYR A 171 -15.36 -2.55 -4.66
N ASP A 172 -16.39 -1.97 -5.29
CA ASP A 172 -17.27 -2.63 -6.27
C ASP A 172 -17.38 -1.74 -7.50
N ASN A 173 -17.09 -2.29 -8.68
CA ASN A 173 -17.18 -1.54 -9.94
C ASN A 173 -18.63 -1.30 -10.40
N GLY A 174 -19.64 -1.71 -9.65
CA GLY A 174 -21.07 -1.50 -9.90
C GLY A 174 -21.63 -2.23 -11.11
N LYS A 175 -20.84 -3.07 -11.78
CA LYS A 175 -21.29 -3.85 -12.95
C LYS A 175 -21.96 -5.15 -12.50
N SER A 176 -22.57 -5.86 -13.46
CA SER A 176 -23.30 -7.11 -13.22
C SER A 176 -22.77 -8.24 -14.10
N GLY A 177 -22.98 -9.49 -13.69
CA GLY A 177 -22.60 -10.68 -14.45
C GLY A 177 -21.09 -10.88 -14.51
N SER A 178 -20.57 -11.22 -15.68
CA SER A 178 -19.14 -11.51 -15.88
C SER A 178 -18.21 -10.30 -15.77
N ASP A 179 -18.78 -9.09 -15.85
CA ASP A 179 -18.03 -7.83 -15.82
C ASP A 179 -17.98 -7.22 -14.42
N ARG A 180 -18.66 -7.83 -13.43
CA ARG A 180 -18.59 -7.40 -12.04
C ARG A 180 -17.24 -7.75 -11.44
N TYR A 181 -16.60 -6.75 -10.86
CA TYR A 181 -15.41 -6.89 -10.03
C TYR A 181 -15.68 -6.23 -8.68
N ALA A 182 -15.62 -7.02 -7.63
CA ALA A 182 -15.67 -6.54 -6.26
C ALA A 182 -14.38 -6.98 -5.55
N TYR A 183 -13.80 -6.07 -4.79
CA TYR A 183 -12.57 -6.29 -4.08
C TYR A 183 -12.72 -5.78 -2.63
N ASP A 184 -13.04 -6.70 -1.75
CA ASP A 184 -13.09 -6.49 -0.29
C ASP A 184 -11.91 -7.27 0.30
N ALA A 185 -10.83 -6.54 0.60
CA ALA A 185 -9.61 -7.20 1.03
C ALA A 185 -8.71 -6.30 1.88
N SER A 186 -8.10 -6.92 2.86
CA SER A 186 -7.05 -6.33 3.69
C SER A 186 -5.67 -6.67 3.12
N GLN A 187 -4.86 -5.64 2.91
CA GLN A 187 -3.45 -5.77 2.57
C GLN A 187 -2.61 -5.33 3.77
N SER A 188 -1.81 -6.22 4.32
CA SER A 188 -0.93 -5.87 5.42
C SER A 188 0.44 -6.52 5.28
N GLY A 189 1.49 -5.80 5.72
CA GLY A 189 2.84 -6.34 5.62
C GLY A 189 3.91 -5.44 6.19
N MET A 190 5.08 -6.05 6.40
CA MET A 190 6.30 -5.33 6.73
C MET A 190 6.87 -4.65 5.48
N PHE A 191 7.49 -3.50 5.67
CA PHE A 191 8.26 -2.84 4.63
C PHE A 191 9.58 -2.30 5.17
N GLY A 192 10.60 -2.29 4.31
CA GLY A 192 11.87 -1.63 4.55
C GLY A 192 12.12 -0.57 3.48
N ALA A 193 12.66 0.58 3.87
CA ALA A 193 12.98 1.65 2.95
C ALA A 193 14.29 2.34 3.29
N VAL A 194 14.91 2.95 2.28
CA VAL A 194 16.08 3.82 2.43
C VAL A 194 15.63 5.25 2.16
N GLY A 195 15.87 6.14 3.12
CA GLY A 195 15.57 7.55 3.00
C GLY A 195 16.81 8.37 2.63
N PHE A 196 16.64 9.35 1.75
CA PHE A 196 17.68 10.33 1.41
C PHE A 196 17.19 11.74 1.71
N TYR A 197 18.05 12.55 2.32
CA TYR A 197 17.76 13.94 2.71
C TYR A 197 18.80 14.88 2.06
N TRP A 198 18.37 16.03 1.61
CA TRP A 198 19.22 17.10 1.03
C TRP A 198 18.84 18.49 1.54
#